data_fd0eb0294bc4ecd66c79445e20804a6b
#
_entry.id   fd0eb0294bc4ecd66c79445e20804a6b
#
_cell.length_a   1.000
_cell.length_b   1.000
_cell.length_c   1.000
_cell.angle_alpha   90.00
_cell.angle_beta   90.00
_cell.angle_gamma   90.00
#
_symmetry.space_group_name_H-M   'P 1'
#
loop_
_entity.id
_entity.type
_entity.pdbx_description
1 polymer ?
#
loop_
_entity_poly.entity_id
_entity_poly.type
_entity_poly.pdbx_seq_one_letter_code
_entity_poly.pdbx_strand_id
1 'polypeptide(L)'
;MIEVISSGYFTTIQDSGRKTHRHLGVPISGPMDLNSFYLANLLLPGLDSDSVFECTLIGPKLKLRCNSRFVITGAKFDSYLDNEAIENNKVYLFQAGQILKVGRAKAGLRCYLKFEGTFNIPKILNSKSFYYPITKSKSVKDGEKYNFISKTQDINSKIINLKISENSFSKKTLFARPGPDWGLTTGEIKKQILSEIFSIKSQNRMGYRLSSELKNDFFNLSSKVVIPGIVQFTPGGEIIIATADCQVTGGYLQILILTDDSLSNLVQKPEGSKVKFRLFDN
;
A
#
# COMPACT_ATOMS: atom_id res chain seq x y z
N MET A 1 -3.18 17.28 18.32
CA MET A 1 -1.77 16.90 18.08
C MET A 1 -1.63 15.40 18.29
N ILE A 2 -0.97 14.70 17.35
CA ILE A 2 -0.58 13.30 17.47
C ILE A 2 0.90 13.25 17.80
N GLU A 3 1.27 12.56 18.86
CA GLU A 3 2.65 12.34 19.29
C GLU A 3 3.05 10.89 19.02
N VAL A 4 4.18 10.71 18.31
CA VAL A 4 4.72 9.39 17.97
C VAL A 4 5.64 8.95 19.09
N ILE A 5 5.21 8.02 19.92
CA ILE A 5 6.04 7.43 20.98
C ILE A 5 7.05 6.46 20.36
N SER A 6 6.60 5.67 19.38
CA SER A 6 7.43 4.78 18.56
C SER A 6 6.82 4.71 17.16
N SER A 7 7.66 4.78 16.14
CA SER A 7 7.26 4.78 14.72
C SER A 7 6.98 3.38 14.16
N GLY A 8 7.36 2.33 14.86
CA GLY A 8 7.30 0.96 14.35
C GLY A 8 8.42 0.66 13.35
N TYR A 9 8.23 -0.41 12.54
CA TYR A 9 9.26 -0.82 11.57
C TYR A 9 9.35 0.15 10.37
N PHE A 10 8.21 0.41 9.74
CA PHE A 10 8.13 1.38 8.64
C PHE A 10 6.71 1.93 8.55
N THR A 11 6.54 3.16 9.01
CA THR A 11 5.27 3.88 8.98
C THR A 11 5.42 5.13 8.14
N THR A 12 4.49 5.36 7.22
CA THR A 12 4.44 6.55 6.36
C THR A 12 3.07 7.19 6.40
N ILE A 13 2.98 8.47 6.07
CA ILE A 13 1.69 9.11 5.80
C ILE A 13 1.45 9.03 4.30
N GLN A 14 0.29 8.51 3.92
CA GLN A 14 -0.12 8.36 2.53
C GLN A 14 -1.53 8.92 2.33
N ASP A 15 -1.74 9.58 1.19
CA ASP A 15 -3.04 10.00 0.65
C ASP A 15 -3.23 9.39 -0.74
N SER A 16 -4.18 9.85 -1.53
CA SER A 16 -4.43 9.34 -2.90
C SER A 16 -3.28 9.55 -3.90
N GLY A 17 -2.17 10.17 -3.49
CA GLY A 17 -0.93 10.31 -4.26
C GLY A 17 -0.89 11.49 -5.23
N ARG A 18 0.26 11.64 -5.94
CA ARG A 18 0.61 12.76 -6.85
C ARG A 18 0.25 12.44 -8.30
N LYS A 19 -1.04 12.34 -8.62
CA LYS A 19 -1.50 11.82 -9.92
C LYS A 19 -1.08 12.66 -11.13
N THR A 20 -0.87 13.98 -10.97
CA THR A 20 -0.70 14.94 -12.08
C THR A 20 0.75 15.31 -12.38
N HIS A 21 1.75 14.76 -11.68
CA HIS A 21 3.15 15.22 -11.77
C HIS A 21 4.11 14.18 -12.37
N ARG A 22 3.57 13.13 -13.00
CA ARG A 22 4.38 12.06 -13.60
C ARG A 22 5.28 12.56 -14.74
N HIS A 23 4.85 13.56 -15.49
CA HIS A 23 5.64 14.19 -16.56
C HIS A 23 6.94 14.83 -16.06
N LEU A 24 7.05 15.10 -14.74
CA LEU A 24 8.27 15.58 -14.10
C LEU A 24 9.17 14.45 -13.55
N GLY A 25 8.88 13.19 -13.88
CA GLY A 25 9.60 12.04 -13.35
C GLY A 25 9.22 11.68 -11.90
N VAL A 26 8.16 12.27 -11.35
CA VAL A 26 7.72 12.05 -9.97
C VAL A 26 6.74 10.87 -9.90
N PRO A 27 6.99 9.84 -9.07
CA PRO A 27 6.07 8.73 -8.90
C PRO A 27 4.76 9.19 -8.25
N ILE A 28 3.70 8.42 -8.48
CA ILE A 28 2.38 8.70 -7.89
C ILE A 28 2.45 8.66 -6.37
N SER A 29 3.21 7.72 -5.81
CA SER A 29 3.18 7.39 -4.37
C SER A 29 1.78 6.96 -3.93
N GLY A 30 1.33 7.36 -2.75
CA GLY A 30 0.05 6.91 -2.21
C GLY A 30 0.14 5.53 -1.56
N PRO A 31 -1.01 4.93 -1.22
CA PRO A 31 -1.03 3.65 -0.51
C PRO A 31 -0.59 2.51 -1.41
N MET A 32 0.06 1.52 -0.82
CA MET A 32 0.42 0.28 -1.50
C MET A 32 -0.82 -0.59 -1.77
N ASP A 33 -1.70 -0.75 -0.77
CA ASP A 33 -2.97 -1.49 -0.84
C ASP A 33 -4.14 -0.50 -0.95
N LEU A 34 -4.60 -0.30 -2.19
CA LEU A 34 -5.70 0.62 -2.50
C LEU A 34 -7.01 0.17 -1.85
N ASN A 35 -7.29 -1.13 -1.80
CA ASN A 35 -8.54 -1.65 -1.25
C ASN A 35 -8.67 -1.32 0.24
N SER A 36 -7.60 -1.58 1.00
CA SER A 36 -7.59 -1.27 2.44
C SER A 36 -7.61 0.23 2.72
N PHE A 37 -6.94 1.03 1.89
CA PHE A 37 -6.98 2.48 1.95
C PHE A 37 -8.38 3.05 1.70
N TYR A 38 -9.05 2.60 0.63
CA TYR A 38 -10.42 3.05 0.33
C TYR A 38 -11.40 2.59 1.40
N LEU A 39 -11.22 1.39 1.93
CA LEU A 39 -12.03 0.89 3.03
C LEU A 39 -11.89 1.77 4.29
N ALA A 40 -10.67 2.18 4.66
CA ALA A 40 -10.47 3.09 5.80
C ALA A 40 -11.19 4.42 5.59
N ASN A 41 -11.14 4.96 4.35
CA ASN A 41 -11.81 6.19 3.97
C ASN A 41 -13.34 6.06 3.92
N LEU A 42 -13.86 4.88 3.56
CA LEU A 42 -15.29 4.58 3.55
C LEU A 42 -15.85 4.44 4.97
N LEU A 43 -15.13 3.72 5.84
CA LEU A 43 -15.55 3.51 7.24
C LEU A 43 -15.46 4.78 8.08
N LEU A 44 -14.51 5.65 7.79
CA LEU A 44 -14.30 6.90 8.48
C LEU A 44 -14.10 8.04 7.48
N PRO A 45 -15.19 8.54 6.84
CA PRO A 45 -15.10 9.61 5.86
C PRO A 45 -14.50 10.88 6.46
N GLY A 46 -13.54 11.48 5.77
CA GLY A 46 -12.98 12.79 6.12
C GLY A 46 -13.42 13.83 5.08
N LEU A 47 -13.85 15.01 5.52
CA LEU A 47 -14.31 16.06 4.60
C LEU A 47 -13.18 16.68 3.77
N ASP A 48 -11.93 16.70 4.27
CA ASP A 48 -10.80 17.42 3.64
C ASP A 48 -9.51 16.61 3.56
N SER A 49 -9.51 15.34 3.98
CA SER A 49 -8.29 14.54 3.98
C SER A 49 -8.58 13.05 3.92
N ASP A 50 -8.02 12.41 2.93
CA ASP A 50 -7.96 10.95 2.78
C ASP A 50 -6.69 10.36 3.41
N SER A 51 -5.86 11.19 4.07
CA SER A 51 -4.56 10.77 4.62
C SER A 51 -4.69 9.73 5.72
N VAL A 52 -3.83 8.72 5.66
CA VAL A 52 -3.73 7.60 6.60
C VAL A 52 -2.27 7.37 7.00
N PHE A 53 -2.03 6.72 8.13
CA PHE A 53 -0.76 6.03 8.36
C PHE A 53 -0.80 4.68 7.65
N GLU A 54 0.15 4.43 6.74
CA GLU A 54 0.45 3.11 6.20
C GLU A 54 1.56 2.49 7.04
N CYS A 55 1.25 1.40 7.73
CA CYS A 55 2.15 0.73 8.67
C CYS A 55 2.56 -0.63 8.12
N THR A 56 3.86 -0.92 8.08
CA THR A 56 4.41 -2.18 7.54
C THR A 56 5.03 -3.01 8.67
N LEU A 57 4.68 -4.29 8.79
CA LEU A 57 5.19 -5.30 9.72
C LEU A 57 4.95 -5.00 11.22
N ILE A 58 5.39 -3.85 11.69
CA ILE A 58 5.19 -3.37 13.06
C ILE A 58 4.75 -1.92 12.94
N GLY A 59 3.58 -1.60 13.46
CA GLY A 59 3.03 -0.26 13.43
C GLY A 59 3.48 0.61 14.61
N PRO A 60 3.01 1.87 14.64
CA PRO A 60 3.43 2.86 15.62
C PRO A 60 2.73 2.70 16.96
N LYS A 61 3.34 3.32 17.98
CA LYS A 61 2.71 3.66 19.26
C LYS A 61 2.48 5.16 19.29
N LEU A 62 1.20 5.55 19.38
CA LEU A 62 0.77 6.95 19.25
C LEU A 62 0.02 7.42 20.50
N LYS A 63 0.18 8.70 20.81
CA LYS A 63 -0.61 9.41 21.82
C LYS A 63 -1.30 10.61 21.19
N LEU A 64 -2.62 10.72 21.31
CA LEU A 64 -3.36 11.89 20.88
C LEU A 64 -3.62 12.82 22.07
N ARG A 65 -3.58 14.13 21.81
CA ARG A 65 -3.91 15.17 22.80
C ARG A 65 -5.28 15.82 22.53
N CYS A 66 -6.12 15.14 21.76
CA CYS A 66 -7.51 15.54 21.48
C CYS A 66 -8.34 14.28 21.22
N ASN A 67 -9.65 14.36 21.43
CA ASN A 67 -10.55 13.26 21.08
C ASN A 67 -10.64 13.13 19.56
N SER A 68 -10.73 11.90 19.06
CA SER A 68 -10.94 11.60 17.65
C SER A 68 -11.50 10.20 17.49
N ARG A 69 -12.18 9.92 16.39
CA ARG A 69 -12.45 8.54 15.98
C ARG A 69 -11.30 8.03 15.12
N PHE A 70 -11.11 6.71 15.13
CA PHE A 70 -10.12 6.07 14.27
C PHE A 70 -10.59 4.69 13.82
N VAL A 71 -9.98 4.18 12.76
CA VAL A 71 -10.17 2.84 12.22
C VAL A 71 -8.84 2.28 11.74
N ILE A 72 -8.66 0.97 11.88
CA ILE A 72 -7.55 0.21 11.27
C ILE A 72 -8.12 -0.74 10.24
N THR A 73 -7.57 -0.72 9.01
CA THR A 73 -7.95 -1.62 7.91
C THR A 73 -6.72 -2.35 7.36
N GLY A 74 -6.91 -3.31 6.45
CA GLY A 74 -5.82 -4.06 5.83
C GLY A 74 -5.35 -5.24 6.66
N ALA A 75 -4.03 -5.47 6.73
CA ALA A 75 -3.43 -6.56 7.48
C ALA A 75 -3.87 -6.58 8.94
N LYS A 76 -4.00 -7.80 9.48
CA LYS A 76 -4.39 -7.99 10.88
C LYS A 76 -3.16 -7.80 11.78
N PHE A 77 -3.20 -6.76 12.61
CA PHE A 77 -2.13 -6.42 13.55
C PHE A 77 -2.60 -6.68 14.99
N ASP A 78 -1.63 -6.92 15.86
CA ASP A 78 -1.84 -7.05 17.30
C ASP A 78 -1.97 -5.67 17.94
N SER A 79 -3.18 -5.08 17.84
CA SER A 79 -3.41 -3.67 18.16
C SER A 79 -4.18 -3.49 19.45
N TYR A 80 -3.82 -2.46 20.21
CA TYR A 80 -4.41 -2.14 21.53
C TYR A 80 -4.67 -0.65 21.67
N LEU A 81 -5.80 -0.31 22.26
CA LEU A 81 -6.08 1.02 22.81
C LEU A 81 -5.90 0.94 24.32
N ASP A 82 -4.86 1.60 24.85
CA ASP A 82 -4.32 1.37 26.19
C ASP A 82 -4.01 -0.13 26.39
N ASN A 83 -4.81 -0.85 27.17
CA ASN A 83 -4.67 -2.28 27.42
C ASN A 83 -5.77 -3.14 26.77
N GLU A 84 -6.71 -2.53 26.06
CA GLU A 84 -7.83 -3.23 25.43
C GLU A 84 -7.48 -3.58 23.98
N ALA A 85 -7.65 -4.85 23.61
CA ALA A 85 -7.44 -5.30 22.23
C ALA A 85 -8.50 -4.70 21.31
N ILE A 86 -8.07 -4.26 20.13
CA ILE A 86 -8.96 -3.68 19.13
C ILE A 86 -8.96 -4.51 17.84
N GLU A 87 -10.09 -4.47 17.14
CA GLU A 87 -10.34 -5.22 15.91
C GLU A 87 -10.20 -4.34 14.69
N ASN A 88 -9.79 -4.95 13.57
CA ASN A 88 -9.80 -4.28 12.27
C ASN A 88 -11.23 -3.96 11.82
N ASN A 89 -11.35 -2.93 10.98
CA ASN A 89 -12.57 -2.53 10.28
C ASN A 89 -13.70 -2.06 11.22
N LYS A 90 -13.36 -1.75 12.46
CA LYS A 90 -14.26 -1.19 13.47
C LYS A 90 -13.80 0.20 13.85
N VAL A 91 -14.74 1.14 13.92
CA VAL A 91 -14.46 2.51 14.33
C VAL A 91 -14.46 2.58 15.86
N TYR A 92 -13.40 3.15 16.42
CA TYR A 92 -13.22 3.37 17.85
C TYR A 92 -13.12 4.85 18.18
N LEU A 93 -13.56 5.21 19.37
CA LEU A 93 -13.32 6.53 19.93
C LEU A 93 -11.95 6.53 20.62
N PHE A 94 -11.10 7.48 20.26
CA PHE A 94 -9.83 7.76 20.92
C PHE A 94 -10.01 8.98 21.80
N GLN A 95 -9.83 8.83 23.10
CA GLN A 95 -9.89 9.93 24.08
C GLN A 95 -8.50 10.57 24.24
N ALA A 96 -8.50 11.88 24.51
CA ALA A 96 -7.25 12.61 24.76
C ALA A 96 -6.46 11.98 25.90
N GLY A 97 -5.18 11.71 25.65
CA GLY A 97 -4.27 11.10 26.62
C GLY A 97 -4.10 9.60 26.52
N GLN A 98 -5.04 8.88 25.89
CA GLN A 98 -4.90 7.45 25.63
C GLN A 98 -3.71 7.12 24.73
N ILE A 99 -3.31 5.85 24.70
CA ILE A 99 -2.21 5.34 23.88
C ILE A 99 -2.75 4.27 22.93
N LEU A 100 -2.62 4.52 21.63
CA LEU A 100 -2.86 3.52 20.60
C LEU A 100 -1.54 2.83 20.24
N LYS A 101 -1.49 1.52 20.43
CA LYS A 101 -0.39 0.66 19.97
C LYS A 101 -0.85 -0.15 18.78
N VAL A 102 -0.24 0.09 17.61
CA VAL A 102 -0.35 -0.80 16.45
C VAL A 102 0.85 -1.73 16.50
N GLY A 103 0.63 -2.98 16.93
CA GLY A 103 1.72 -3.92 17.18
C GLY A 103 2.28 -4.60 15.94
N ARG A 104 2.49 -5.91 16.01
CA ARG A 104 3.04 -6.71 14.90
C ARG A 104 1.92 -7.27 14.02
N ALA A 105 2.19 -7.37 12.71
CA ALA A 105 1.32 -8.05 11.76
C ALA A 105 1.21 -9.56 12.09
N LYS A 106 -0.02 -10.05 12.24
CA LYS A 106 -0.35 -11.48 12.42
C LYS A 106 -0.76 -12.14 11.10
N ALA A 107 -1.39 -11.37 10.21
CA ALA A 107 -1.77 -11.81 8.87
C ALA A 107 -1.74 -10.62 7.91
N GLY A 108 -1.13 -10.79 6.76
CA GLY A 108 -0.82 -9.70 5.82
C GLY A 108 0.47 -8.98 6.21
N LEU A 109 0.72 -7.83 5.58
CA LEU A 109 1.96 -7.08 5.71
C LEU A 109 1.75 -5.62 6.10
N ARG A 110 0.66 -4.99 5.59
CA ARG A 110 0.39 -3.55 5.72
C ARG A 110 -0.99 -3.29 6.29
N CYS A 111 -1.08 -2.44 7.32
CA CYS A 111 -2.34 -1.90 7.76
C CYS A 111 -2.40 -0.38 7.57
N TYR A 112 -3.63 0.13 7.55
CA TYR A 112 -3.94 1.53 7.32
C TYR A 112 -4.71 2.06 8.52
N LEU A 113 -4.09 2.99 9.24
CA LEU A 113 -4.69 3.65 10.39
C LEU A 113 -5.17 5.03 9.96
N LYS A 114 -6.48 5.24 10.01
CA LYS A 114 -7.11 6.52 9.72
C LYS A 114 -7.70 7.12 10.99
N PHE A 115 -7.50 8.44 11.14
CA PHE A 115 -8.14 9.25 12.17
C PHE A 115 -9.19 10.19 11.54
N GLU A 116 -10.25 10.48 12.27
CA GLU A 116 -11.24 11.46 11.88
C GLU A 116 -10.71 12.88 12.11
N GLY A 117 -10.13 13.45 11.07
CA GLY A 117 -9.54 14.77 11.09
C GLY A 117 -8.47 14.90 10.02
N THR A 118 -7.71 15.97 10.11
CA THR A 118 -6.72 16.34 9.10
C THR A 118 -5.35 16.51 9.71
N PHE A 119 -4.36 15.86 9.12
CA PHE A 119 -2.95 16.14 9.41
C PHE A 119 -2.58 17.50 8.81
N ASN A 120 -2.15 18.43 9.67
CA ASN A 120 -1.60 19.70 9.23
C ASN A 120 -0.14 19.53 8.81
N ILE A 121 0.06 18.88 7.67
CA ILE A 121 1.36 18.75 7.01
C ILE A 121 1.26 19.33 5.59
N PRO A 122 2.35 19.92 5.07
CA PRO A 122 2.33 20.52 3.74
C PRO A 122 1.99 19.51 2.65
N LYS A 123 1.14 19.92 1.71
CA LYS A 123 0.97 19.22 0.44
C LYS A 123 2.12 19.61 -0.48
N ILE A 124 2.87 18.62 -0.96
CA ILE A 124 3.92 18.81 -1.95
C ILE A 124 3.45 18.16 -3.26
N LEU A 125 3.37 18.95 -4.31
CA LEU A 125 2.79 18.52 -5.59
C LEU A 125 1.37 17.93 -5.39
N ASN A 126 0.54 18.65 -4.64
CA ASN A 126 -0.86 18.33 -4.33
C ASN A 126 -1.08 17.05 -3.48
N SER A 127 -0.05 16.49 -2.85
CA SER A 127 -0.15 15.28 -2.02
C SER A 127 0.62 15.41 -0.71
N LYS A 128 0.11 14.76 0.34
CA LYS A 128 0.76 14.58 1.64
C LYS A 128 1.54 13.27 1.71
N SER A 129 1.49 12.43 0.68
CA SER A 129 2.18 11.13 0.64
C SER A 129 3.68 11.30 0.82
N PHE A 130 4.26 10.55 1.75
CA PHE A 130 5.70 10.55 1.98
C PHE A 130 6.42 9.85 0.82
N TYR A 131 7.36 10.56 0.23
CA TYR A 131 8.29 10.05 -0.78
C TYR A 131 9.56 10.90 -0.81
N TYR A 132 10.66 10.36 -0.30
CA TYR A 132 11.96 11.04 -0.35
C TYR A 132 12.58 10.89 -1.77
N PRO A 133 13.14 11.95 -2.36
CA PRO A 133 13.45 13.27 -1.78
C PRO A 133 12.37 14.36 -1.98
N ILE A 134 11.22 14.01 -2.58
CA ILE A 134 10.15 15.01 -2.82
C ILE A 134 9.62 15.55 -1.48
N THR A 135 9.41 14.69 -0.51
CA THR A 135 9.14 15.10 0.87
C THR A 135 10.42 15.03 1.71
N LYS A 136 10.53 15.88 2.75
CA LYS A 136 11.67 15.84 3.68
C LYS A 136 11.77 14.51 4.43
N SER A 137 10.61 13.91 4.74
CA SER A 137 10.53 12.66 5.50
C SER A 137 10.32 11.49 4.55
N LYS A 138 11.08 10.41 4.77
CA LYS A 138 10.90 9.10 4.13
C LYS A 138 9.87 8.27 4.89
N SER A 139 9.84 8.40 6.20
CA SER A 139 8.97 7.69 7.14
C SER A 139 8.76 8.53 8.39
N VAL A 140 7.77 8.17 9.16
CA VAL A 140 7.52 8.68 10.51
C VAL A 140 8.67 8.26 11.43
N LYS A 141 9.07 9.14 12.38
CA LYS A 141 10.15 8.89 13.33
C LYS A 141 9.65 8.99 14.77
N ASP A 142 10.36 8.32 15.67
CA ASP A 142 10.13 8.40 17.11
C ASP A 142 10.27 9.86 17.59
N GLY A 143 9.38 10.27 18.47
CA GLY A 143 9.34 11.63 19.03
C GLY A 143 8.72 12.69 18.12
N GLU A 144 8.43 12.39 16.85
CA GLU A 144 7.75 13.35 15.97
C GLU A 144 6.34 13.68 16.47
N LYS A 145 5.96 14.93 16.22
CA LYS A 145 4.64 15.46 16.57
C LYS A 145 3.98 16.03 15.34
N TYR A 146 2.77 15.54 15.07
CA TYR A 146 1.96 16.01 13.95
C TYR A 146 0.81 16.86 14.48
N ASN A 147 0.70 18.08 13.97
CA ASN A 147 -0.50 18.86 14.19
C ASN A 147 -1.68 18.17 13.52
N PHE A 148 -2.69 17.87 14.31
CA PHE A 148 -3.87 17.18 13.89
C PHE A 148 -5.10 17.95 14.33
N ILE A 149 -5.95 18.31 13.38
CA ILE A 149 -7.22 18.97 13.61
C ILE A 149 -8.30 17.90 13.63
N SER A 150 -8.81 17.57 14.82
CA SER A 150 -9.93 16.66 14.95
C SER A 150 -11.21 17.36 14.44
N LYS A 151 -12.04 16.63 13.72
CA LYS A 151 -13.35 17.09 13.25
C LYS A 151 -14.50 16.31 13.86
N THR A 152 -14.30 15.76 15.05
CA THR A 152 -15.35 15.01 15.73
C THR A 152 -16.57 15.90 15.93
N GLN A 153 -17.48 15.86 14.97
CA GLN A 153 -18.83 16.40 15.07
C GLN A 153 -19.71 15.25 15.53
N ASP A 154 -20.44 15.47 16.64
CA ASP A 154 -21.43 14.58 17.24
C ASP A 154 -21.05 13.09 17.36
N ILE A 155 -20.88 12.67 18.62
CA ILE A 155 -20.68 11.27 19.05
C ILE A 155 -21.78 10.33 18.51
N ASN A 156 -22.90 10.86 18.05
CA ASN A 156 -24.08 10.15 17.57
C ASN A 156 -24.11 9.87 16.04
N SER A 157 -23.08 10.23 15.27
CA SER A 157 -23.06 9.87 13.86
C SER A 157 -22.95 8.34 13.68
N LYS A 158 -23.85 7.78 12.87
CA LYS A 158 -23.99 6.33 12.63
C LYS A 158 -22.65 5.67 12.36
N ILE A 159 -22.25 4.75 13.21
CA ILE A 159 -21.14 3.84 12.94
C ILE A 159 -21.59 2.93 11.80
N ILE A 160 -20.91 3.00 10.67
CA ILE A 160 -21.16 2.10 9.54
C ILE A 160 -20.54 0.76 9.89
N ASN A 161 -21.35 -0.23 10.19
CA ASN A 161 -20.91 -1.61 10.35
C ASN A 161 -21.03 -2.31 9.00
N LEU A 162 -19.94 -2.39 8.24
CA LEU A 162 -19.87 -3.18 7.03
C LEU A 162 -19.47 -4.62 7.40
N LYS A 163 -20.27 -5.60 6.96
CA LYS A 163 -19.80 -7.00 6.90
C LYS A 163 -18.76 -7.10 5.78
N ILE A 164 -17.51 -7.03 6.16
CA ILE A 164 -16.40 -7.17 5.23
C ILE A 164 -16.01 -8.65 5.25
N SER A 165 -16.05 -9.30 4.07
CA SER A 165 -15.46 -10.63 3.94
C SER A 165 -13.99 -10.55 4.31
N GLU A 166 -13.52 -11.44 5.18
CA GLU A 166 -12.11 -11.48 5.54
C GLU A 166 -11.28 -11.59 4.26
N ASN A 167 -10.49 -10.55 3.96
CA ASN A 167 -9.56 -10.59 2.85
C ASN A 167 -8.56 -11.69 3.12
N SER A 168 -8.69 -12.79 2.40
CA SER A 168 -7.73 -13.87 2.47
C SER A 168 -6.43 -13.43 1.78
N PHE A 169 -5.50 -12.85 2.55
CA PHE A 169 -4.13 -12.56 2.08
C PHE A 169 -3.37 -13.84 1.66
N SER A 170 -3.97 -15.01 1.83
CA SER A 170 -3.42 -16.31 1.44
C SER A 170 -3.55 -16.60 -0.05
N LYS A 171 -4.39 -15.89 -0.81
CA LYS A 171 -4.58 -16.13 -2.24
C LYS A 171 -3.25 -16.01 -3.00
N LYS A 172 -2.83 -17.10 -3.63
CA LYS A 172 -1.59 -17.15 -4.43
C LYS A 172 -1.78 -16.63 -5.86
N THR A 173 -3.01 -16.66 -6.38
CA THR A 173 -3.32 -16.27 -7.75
C THR A 173 -3.41 -14.75 -7.87
N LEU A 174 -2.66 -14.22 -8.83
CA LEU A 174 -2.68 -12.83 -9.25
C LEU A 174 -3.32 -12.77 -10.64
N PHE A 175 -4.49 -12.16 -10.73
CA PHE A 175 -5.17 -11.95 -12.01
C PHE A 175 -4.55 -10.76 -12.72
N ALA A 176 -4.30 -10.91 -14.00
CA ALA A 176 -3.66 -9.91 -14.84
C ALA A 176 -4.27 -9.90 -16.24
N ARG A 177 -4.13 -8.75 -16.92
CA ARG A 177 -4.40 -8.62 -18.35
C ARG A 177 -3.08 -8.67 -19.12
N PRO A 178 -3.09 -9.05 -20.41
CA PRO A 178 -1.93 -8.89 -21.28
C PRO A 178 -1.41 -7.45 -21.22
N GLY A 179 -0.10 -7.30 -21.04
CA GLY A 179 0.59 -6.01 -21.10
C GLY A 179 0.88 -5.59 -22.54
N PRO A 180 1.39 -4.36 -22.76
CA PRO A 180 1.69 -3.83 -24.08
C PRO A 180 2.64 -4.71 -24.92
N ASP A 181 3.55 -5.41 -24.24
CA ASP A 181 4.58 -6.24 -24.89
C ASP A 181 4.26 -7.74 -24.82
N TRP A 182 3.06 -8.13 -24.38
CA TRP A 182 2.67 -9.53 -24.31
C TRP A 182 2.77 -10.23 -25.67
N GLY A 183 2.47 -9.50 -26.75
CA GLY A 183 2.58 -10.01 -28.12
C GLY A 183 4.01 -10.34 -28.56
N LEU A 184 5.02 -9.71 -27.96
CA LEU A 184 6.42 -9.94 -28.28
C LEU A 184 6.99 -11.20 -27.63
N THR A 185 6.36 -11.73 -26.56
CA THR A 185 6.81 -12.95 -25.90
C THR A 185 6.41 -14.19 -26.71
N THR A 186 7.28 -15.21 -26.76
CA THR A 186 6.99 -16.48 -27.43
C THR A 186 5.88 -17.27 -26.72
N GLY A 187 5.27 -18.19 -27.45
CA GLY A 187 4.23 -19.07 -26.87
C GLY A 187 4.74 -19.89 -25.67
N GLU A 188 6.01 -20.31 -25.74
CA GLU A 188 6.67 -21.05 -24.66
C GLU A 188 6.84 -20.20 -23.39
N ILE A 189 7.38 -18.97 -23.52
CA ILE A 189 7.50 -18.02 -22.41
C ILE A 189 6.12 -17.70 -21.80
N LYS A 190 5.10 -17.47 -22.63
CA LYS A 190 3.72 -17.24 -22.15
C LYS A 190 3.21 -18.41 -21.31
N LYS A 191 3.42 -19.63 -21.80
CA LYS A 191 3.02 -20.85 -21.08
C LYS A 191 3.73 -20.96 -19.74
N GLN A 192 5.03 -20.72 -19.70
CA GLN A 192 5.85 -20.76 -18.48
C GLN A 192 5.37 -19.70 -17.48
N ILE A 193 5.22 -18.44 -17.89
CA ILE A 193 4.74 -17.34 -17.03
C ILE A 193 3.38 -17.68 -16.39
N LEU A 194 2.47 -18.34 -17.11
CA LEU A 194 1.14 -18.65 -16.62
C LEU A 194 1.06 -19.97 -15.83
N SER A 195 2.00 -20.88 -16.01
CA SER A 195 2.04 -22.19 -15.33
C SER A 195 2.90 -22.20 -14.07
N GLU A 196 3.93 -21.38 -14.01
CA GLU A 196 4.91 -21.39 -12.91
C GLU A 196 4.38 -20.74 -11.63
N ILE A 197 4.97 -21.17 -10.52
CA ILE A 197 4.77 -20.57 -9.20
C ILE A 197 6.04 -19.84 -8.83
N PHE A 198 5.96 -18.53 -8.75
CA PHE A 198 7.06 -17.64 -8.41
C PHE A 198 7.13 -17.39 -6.90
N SER A 199 8.36 -17.23 -6.39
CA SER A 199 8.59 -16.79 -5.01
C SER A 199 8.93 -15.30 -4.98
N ILE A 200 8.40 -14.55 -4.05
CA ILE A 200 8.80 -13.15 -3.82
C ILE A 200 10.21 -13.14 -3.23
N LYS A 201 11.18 -12.64 -4.01
CA LYS A 201 12.61 -12.58 -3.65
C LYS A 201 12.91 -11.34 -2.79
N SER A 202 12.35 -10.21 -3.17
CA SER A 202 12.47 -8.95 -2.43
C SER A 202 11.31 -8.02 -2.75
N GLN A 203 11.05 -7.07 -1.85
CA GLN A 203 9.96 -6.13 -2.03
C GLN A 203 10.24 -4.79 -1.36
N ASN A 204 9.76 -3.74 -1.98
CA ASN A 204 9.70 -2.39 -1.43
C ASN A 204 8.55 -1.62 -2.06
N ARG A 205 8.47 -0.31 -1.80
CA ARG A 205 7.41 0.53 -2.39
C ARG A 205 7.59 0.82 -3.88
N MET A 206 8.77 0.56 -4.47
CA MET A 206 9.00 0.69 -5.92
C MET A 206 8.55 -0.54 -6.70
N GLY A 207 8.72 -1.74 -6.12
CA GLY A 207 8.36 -2.97 -6.80
C GLY A 207 8.64 -4.24 -6.01
N TYR A 208 8.06 -5.31 -6.51
CA TYR A 208 8.25 -6.69 -6.05
C TYR A 208 9.07 -7.44 -7.09
N ARG A 209 10.15 -8.07 -6.67
CA ARG A 209 10.98 -8.94 -7.52
C ARG A 209 10.61 -10.39 -7.24
N LEU A 210 10.32 -11.13 -8.30
CA LEU A 210 10.03 -12.55 -8.21
C LEU A 210 11.28 -13.36 -8.62
N SER A 211 11.49 -14.51 -7.97
CA SER A 211 12.48 -15.47 -8.42
C SER A 211 11.98 -16.11 -9.73
N SER A 212 12.81 -16.07 -10.76
CA SER A 212 12.51 -16.64 -12.08
C SER A 212 13.81 -17.18 -12.69
N GLU A 213 13.71 -18.30 -13.39
CA GLU A 213 14.79 -18.87 -14.18
C GLU A 213 14.52 -18.69 -15.69
N LEU A 214 13.49 -17.93 -16.03
CA LEU A 214 13.13 -17.63 -17.41
C LEU A 214 14.23 -16.79 -18.06
N LYS A 215 14.46 -17.02 -19.35
CA LYS A 215 15.39 -16.23 -20.16
C LYS A 215 14.61 -15.39 -21.15
N ASN A 216 15.17 -14.24 -21.47
CA ASN A 216 14.60 -13.28 -22.37
C ASN A 216 15.73 -12.67 -23.20
N ASP A 217 15.62 -12.78 -24.51
CA ASP A 217 16.62 -12.30 -25.48
C ASP A 217 16.30 -10.88 -25.98
N PHE A 218 15.32 -10.19 -25.41
CA PHE A 218 14.97 -8.84 -25.81
C PHE A 218 15.86 -7.81 -25.10
N PHE A 219 16.67 -7.11 -25.87
CA PHE A 219 17.55 -6.04 -25.43
C PHE A 219 17.13 -4.72 -26.05
N ASN A 220 17.42 -3.62 -25.36
CA ASN A 220 17.31 -2.26 -25.88
C ASN A 220 15.90 -1.84 -26.36
N LEU A 221 14.89 -2.09 -25.56
CA LEU A 221 13.56 -1.54 -25.82
C LEU A 221 13.51 -0.04 -25.49
N SER A 222 12.76 0.70 -26.31
CA SER A 222 12.44 2.10 -26.00
C SER A 222 11.76 2.21 -24.65
N SER A 223 12.10 3.26 -23.90
CA SER A 223 11.47 3.54 -22.62
C SER A 223 9.97 3.80 -22.79
N LYS A 224 9.17 3.14 -21.98
CA LYS A 224 7.71 3.25 -21.94
C LYS A 224 7.25 3.71 -20.56
N VAL A 225 6.03 4.21 -20.49
CA VAL A 225 5.41 4.57 -19.21
C VAL A 225 5.25 3.33 -18.33
N VAL A 226 5.69 3.42 -17.08
CA VAL A 226 5.50 2.39 -16.06
C VAL A 226 4.49 2.89 -15.03
N ILE A 227 3.46 2.11 -14.75
CA ILE A 227 2.45 2.39 -13.72
C ILE A 227 2.40 1.26 -12.70
N PRO A 228 1.89 1.49 -11.48
CA PRO A 228 1.64 0.40 -10.53
C PRO A 228 0.81 -0.71 -11.17
N GLY A 229 1.16 -1.96 -10.88
CA GLY A 229 0.55 -3.16 -11.47
C GLY A 229 1.23 -3.67 -12.75
N ILE A 230 2.06 -2.89 -13.42
CA ILE A 230 2.85 -3.37 -14.57
C ILE A 230 3.82 -4.46 -14.11
N VAL A 231 3.79 -5.58 -14.82
CA VAL A 231 4.74 -6.69 -14.66
C VAL A 231 5.80 -6.58 -15.76
N GLN A 232 7.01 -6.30 -15.34
CA GLN A 232 8.17 -6.15 -16.21
C GLN A 232 8.98 -7.44 -16.23
N PHE A 233 9.49 -7.79 -17.42
CA PHE A 233 10.36 -8.93 -17.64
C PHE A 233 11.72 -8.41 -18.12
N THR A 234 12.76 -8.58 -17.31
CA THR A 234 14.11 -8.06 -17.58
C THR A 234 14.87 -8.98 -18.53
N PRO A 235 15.91 -8.50 -19.25
CA PRO A 235 16.78 -9.35 -20.06
C PRO A 235 17.44 -10.49 -19.27
N GLY A 236 17.71 -10.26 -17.98
CA GLY A 236 18.25 -11.29 -17.08
C GLY A 236 17.23 -12.33 -16.61
N GLY A 237 15.97 -12.26 -17.08
CA GLY A 237 14.92 -13.22 -16.72
C GLY A 237 14.16 -12.90 -15.42
N GLU A 238 14.49 -11.80 -14.75
CA GLU A 238 13.78 -11.38 -13.53
C GLU A 238 12.40 -10.82 -13.86
N ILE A 239 11.41 -11.17 -13.05
CA ILE A 239 10.07 -10.56 -13.11
C ILE A 239 9.96 -9.50 -12.01
N ILE A 240 9.62 -8.27 -12.41
CA ILE A 240 9.47 -7.12 -11.51
C ILE A 240 8.04 -6.59 -11.64
N ILE A 241 7.31 -6.53 -10.53
CA ILE A 241 5.96 -5.96 -10.47
C ILE A 241 6.06 -4.56 -9.88
N ALA A 242 5.74 -3.54 -10.68
CA ALA A 242 5.78 -2.15 -10.28
C ALA A 242 4.71 -1.84 -9.22
N THR A 243 5.05 -1.03 -8.20
CA THR A 243 4.14 -0.63 -7.12
C THR A 243 4.09 0.89 -6.94
N ALA A 244 3.54 1.39 -5.85
CA ALA A 244 3.15 2.79 -5.65
C ALA A 244 4.25 3.83 -5.96
N ASP A 245 5.52 3.54 -5.61
CA ASP A 245 6.66 4.44 -5.82
C ASP A 245 7.53 4.02 -7.03
N CYS A 246 6.97 3.27 -7.99
CA CYS A 246 7.71 2.83 -9.17
C CYS A 246 8.20 4.02 -10.01
N GLN A 247 9.26 3.79 -10.77
CA GLN A 247 9.75 4.74 -11.76
C GLN A 247 8.65 5.11 -12.77
N VAL A 248 8.74 6.29 -13.35
CA VAL A 248 7.73 6.79 -14.30
C VAL A 248 7.90 6.15 -15.67
N THR A 249 9.12 5.85 -16.06
CA THR A 249 9.47 5.20 -17.34
C THR A 249 10.44 4.05 -17.11
N GLY A 250 10.45 3.07 -18.04
CA GLY A 250 11.38 1.95 -18.03
C GLY A 250 11.44 1.25 -19.38
N GLY A 251 12.55 0.59 -19.67
CA GLY A 251 12.83 -0.07 -20.94
C GLY A 251 12.69 -1.60 -20.90
N TYR A 252 12.13 -2.19 -19.85
CA TYR A 252 11.89 -3.64 -19.80
C TYR A 252 10.57 -4.00 -20.47
N LEU A 253 10.45 -5.24 -20.95
CA LEU A 253 9.22 -5.79 -21.49
C LEU A 253 8.09 -5.68 -20.45
N GLN A 254 6.97 -5.09 -20.82
CA GLN A 254 5.77 -4.98 -20.00
C GLN A 254 4.81 -6.10 -20.42
N ILE A 255 4.94 -7.26 -19.77
CA ILE A 255 4.28 -8.50 -20.20
C ILE A 255 2.85 -8.63 -19.68
N LEU A 256 2.57 -8.16 -18.47
CA LEU A 256 1.25 -8.25 -17.84
C LEU A 256 0.93 -6.96 -17.10
N ILE A 257 -0.37 -6.73 -16.82
CA ILE A 257 -0.87 -5.68 -15.94
C ILE A 257 -1.79 -6.34 -14.92
N LEU A 258 -1.42 -6.27 -13.64
CA LEU A 258 -2.25 -6.81 -12.56
C LEU A 258 -3.57 -6.03 -12.45
N THR A 259 -4.64 -6.71 -12.04
CA THR A 259 -5.85 -6.03 -11.55
C THR A 259 -5.54 -5.33 -10.21
N ASP A 260 -6.31 -4.29 -9.85
CA ASP A 260 -6.14 -3.55 -8.60
C ASP A 260 -6.27 -4.47 -7.37
N ASP A 261 -7.22 -5.44 -7.43
CA ASP A 261 -7.38 -6.45 -6.38
C ASP A 261 -6.15 -7.36 -6.25
N SER A 262 -5.56 -7.75 -7.37
CA SER A 262 -4.35 -8.58 -7.37
C SER A 262 -3.13 -7.82 -6.89
N LEU A 263 -3.01 -6.53 -7.23
CA LEU A 263 -1.96 -5.67 -6.71
C LEU A 263 -2.13 -5.45 -5.20
N SER A 264 -3.35 -5.15 -4.73
CA SER A 264 -3.66 -5.02 -3.29
C SER A 264 -3.36 -6.32 -2.52
N ASN A 265 -3.65 -7.49 -3.12
CA ASN A 265 -3.31 -8.79 -2.52
C ASN A 265 -1.78 -9.05 -2.52
N LEU A 266 -1.08 -8.71 -3.61
CA LEU A 266 0.37 -8.89 -3.71
C LEU A 266 1.10 -8.11 -2.62
N VAL A 267 0.74 -6.83 -2.43
CA VAL A 267 1.45 -5.96 -1.49
C VAL A 267 1.19 -6.30 -0.01
N GLN A 268 0.30 -7.23 0.25
CA GLN A 268 0.10 -7.83 1.57
C GLN A 268 0.96 -9.09 1.82
N LYS A 269 1.80 -9.48 0.85
CA LYS A 269 2.64 -10.69 0.96
C LYS A 269 4.05 -10.35 1.39
N PRO A 270 4.60 -11.04 2.40
CA PRO A 270 6.01 -10.95 2.74
C PRO A 270 6.91 -11.68 1.73
N GLU A 271 8.22 -11.43 1.83
CA GLU A 271 9.24 -12.18 1.11
C GLU A 271 9.12 -13.68 1.37
N GLY A 272 9.46 -14.51 0.40
CA GLY A 272 9.27 -15.96 0.42
C GLY A 272 7.86 -16.43 0.06
N SER A 273 6.87 -15.55 0.01
CA SER A 273 5.51 -15.92 -0.41
C SER A 273 5.48 -16.39 -1.85
N LYS A 274 4.59 -17.34 -2.13
CA LYS A 274 4.38 -17.92 -3.46
C LYS A 274 3.23 -17.22 -4.17
N VAL A 275 3.42 -16.89 -5.46
CA VAL A 275 2.41 -16.29 -6.34
C VAL A 275 2.41 -16.96 -7.70
N LYS A 276 1.27 -16.92 -8.41
CA LYS A 276 1.14 -17.36 -9.80
C LYS A 276 0.23 -16.40 -10.56
N PHE A 277 0.50 -16.20 -11.83
CA PHE A 277 -0.34 -15.38 -12.69
C PHE A 277 -1.47 -16.17 -13.32
N ARG A 278 -2.59 -15.51 -13.52
CA ARG A 278 -3.71 -16.00 -14.32
C ARG A 278 -4.27 -14.83 -15.14
N LEU A 279 -4.50 -15.07 -16.42
CA LEU A 279 -5.18 -14.06 -17.23
C LEU A 279 -6.60 -13.87 -16.73
N PHE A 280 -6.99 -12.61 -16.67
CA PHE A 280 -8.35 -12.19 -16.33
C PHE A 280 -9.15 -12.20 -17.62
N ASP A 281 -10.11 -13.10 -17.73
CA ASP A 281 -11.06 -13.14 -18.83
C ASP A 281 -12.09 -12.03 -18.60
N ASN A 282 -12.32 -11.20 -19.62
CA ASN A 282 -13.31 -10.11 -19.56
C ASN A 282 -14.72 -10.64 -19.54
#